data_e191eaa5b8530adce423b5202ef7e7a8
#
_entry.id   e191eaa5b8530adce423b5202ef7e7a8
#
_cell.length_a   1.000
_cell.length_b   1.000
_cell.length_c   1.000
_cell.angle_alpha   90.00
_cell.angle_beta   90.00
_cell.angle_gamma   90.00
#
_symmetry.space_group_name_H-M   'P 1'
#
loop_
_entity.id
_entity.type
_entity.pdbx_description
1 polymer ?
#
loop_
_entity_poly.entity_id
_entity_poly.type
_entity_poly.pdbx_seq_one_letter_code
_entity_poly.pdbx_strand_id
1 'polypeptide(L)'
;DRMRYTGYLAHGRDAAETTLGSEASEALAGNTEAAGDFILTTAGGGSDGINLLRAAVAARVPDGYRHVVVAGPQLDAARFHQVAQAAGPRTIVRRTWPGMSRHIQKAAAVISMAGYNTVSEILASQTPSLLVPRETPRLEQFIRATALKNAGAVDLLRVEDLSAAALEDWLTGLLHDPDDGARSQLAGRRRLRLDGLATVPLLAAELIGDQSDGLNARLTCLNSHTTSFTRMEIPA
;
A
#
# COMPACT_ATOMS: atom_id res chain seq x y z
N ASP A 1 -10.01 14.53 -27.45
CA ASP A 1 -9.86 13.62 -26.34
C ASP A 1 -9.62 14.45 -25.06
N ARG A 2 -10.57 14.39 -24.10
CA ARG A 2 -10.53 15.27 -22.92
C ARG A 2 -10.00 14.57 -21.67
N MET A 3 -9.51 13.33 -21.79
CA MET A 3 -8.96 12.58 -20.66
C MET A 3 -7.49 12.93 -20.47
N ARG A 4 -7.11 13.28 -19.25
CA ARG A 4 -5.72 13.53 -18.84
C ARG A 4 -5.34 12.58 -17.72
N TYR A 5 -4.16 12.02 -17.81
CA TYR A 5 -3.62 11.11 -16.81
C TYR A 5 -2.63 11.84 -15.90
N THR A 6 -2.90 11.88 -14.61
CA THR A 6 -2.08 12.56 -13.61
C THR A 6 -0.92 11.72 -13.09
N GLY A 7 -0.93 10.41 -13.30
CA GLY A 7 -0.06 9.47 -12.60
C GLY A 7 -0.68 8.97 -11.29
N TYR A 8 0.06 8.16 -10.53
CA TYR A 8 -0.39 7.67 -9.23
C TYR A 8 -0.29 8.75 -8.15
N LEU A 9 -1.30 8.83 -7.27
CA LEU A 9 -1.31 9.73 -6.11
C LEU A 9 -0.51 9.08 -4.96
N ALA A 10 0.78 8.82 -5.19
CA ALA A 10 1.62 8.03 -4.30
C ALA A 10 2.35 8.87 -3.25
N HIS A 11 2.82 10.08 -3.61
CA HIS A 11 3.55 10.96 -2.70
C HIS A 11 2.63 11.95 -1.97
N GLY A 12 2.99 12.32 -0.74
CA GLY A 12 2.29 13.35 0.06
C GLY A 12 1.21 12.81 1.02
N ARG A 13 0.95 11.50 1.03
CA ARG A 13 -0.04 10.90 1.96
C ARG A 13 0.46 10.83 3.40
N ASP A 14 1.75 10.62 3.59
CA ASP A 14 2.35 10.52 4.93
C ASP A 14 2.25 11.84 5.72
N ALA A 15 2.27 12.99 5.04
CA ALA A 15 2.11 14.30 5.67
C ALA A 15 0.70 14.52 6.25
N ALA A 16 -0.35 13.98 5.61
CA ALA A 16 -1.73 14.12 6.08
C ALA A 16 -2.03 13.21 7.28
N GLU A 17 -1.43 12.02 7.34
CA GLU A 17 -1.59 11.10 8.48
C GLU A 17 -0.84 11.58 9.72
N THR A 18 0.29 12.28 9.56
CA THR A 18 1.08 12.82 10.67
C THR A 18 0.35 13.94 11.41
N THR A 19 -0.55 14.67 10.73
CA THR A 19 -1.27 15.82 11.32
C THR A 19 -2.52 15.41 12.13
N LEU A 20 -3.04 14.19 11.93
CA LEU A 20 -4.33 13.76 12.52
C LEU A 20 -4.22 12.71 13.63
N GLY A 21 -3.07 12.47 14.25
CA GLY A 21 -3.08 11.61 15.42
C GLY A 21 -1.89 10.68 15.63
N SER A 22 -0.66 11.19 15.57
CA SER A 22 0.54 10.39 15.81
C SER A 22 0.64 9.85 17.24
N GLU A 23 0.19 10.60 18.25
CA GLU A 23 0.38 10.24 19.66
C GLU A 23 -0.68 9.25 20.20
N ALA A 24 -1.94 9.37 19.77
CA ALA A 24 -2.99 8.44 20.20
C ALA A 24 -2.92 7.07 19.48
N SER A 25 -2.33 7.02 18.28
CA SER A 25 -2.19 5.79 17.49
C SER A 25 -1.03 4.92 17.97
N GLU A 26 0.05 5.53 18.49
CA GLU A 26 1.20 4.79 19.02
C GLU A 26 0.91 4.10 20.35
N ALA A 27 0.08 4.69 21.19
CA ALA A 27 -0.33 4.12 22.48
C ALA A 27 -1.27 2.91 22.35
N LEU A 28 -2.04 2.80 21.24
CA LEU A 28 -2.92 1.67 20.92
C LEU A 28 -2.22 0.58 20.09
N ALA A 29 -1.09 0.88 19.48
CA ALA A 29 -0.27 -0.04 18.69
C ALA A 29 0.77 -0.75 19.59
N GLY A 30 0.32 -1.46 20.60
CA GLY A 30 1.19 -2.33 21.39
C GLY A 30 1.99 -3.28 20.49
N ASN A 31 3.30 -3.16 20.51
CA ASN A 31 4.36 -3.80 19.75
C ASN A 31 4.73 -3.10 18.44
N THR A 32 5.74 -2.24 18.53
CA THR A 32 6.52 -1.78 17.38
C THR A 32 7.32 -2.96 16.84
N GLU A 33 6.86 -3.57 15.76
CA GLU A 33 7.64 -4.58 15.06
C GLU A 33 8.86 -3.90 14.43
N ALA A 34 10.04 -4.50 14.59
CA ALA A 34 11.25 -3.98 13.98
C ALA A 34 11.12 -4.00 12.45
N ALA A 35 11.78 -3.07 11.76
CA ALA A 35 11.74 -3.02 10.30
C ALA A 35 12.35 -4.31 9.73
N GLY A 36 11.66 -4.91 8.75
CA GLY A 36 12.11 -6.12 8.07
C GLY A 36 11.75 -7.44 8.76
N ASP A 37 11.25 -7.44 10.01
CA ASP A 37 10.98 -8.68 10.75
C ASP A 37 9.58 -9.27 10.49
N PHE A 38 8.80 -8.68 9.61
CA PHE A 38 7.46 -9.16 9.32
C PHE A 38 7.07 -9.07 7.85
N ILE A 39 6.20 -9.99 7.46
CA ILE A 39 5.49 -10.01 6.20
C ILE A 39 4.11 -9.38 6.44
N LEU A 40 3.67 -8.51 5.55
CA LEU A 40 2.35 -7.88 5.63
C LEU A 40 1.42 -8.42 4.55
N THR A 41 0.26 -8.96 4.94
CA THR A 41 -0.84 -9.20 4.01
C THR A 41 -2.00 -8.26 4.32
N THR A 42 -2.54 -7.59 3.32
CA THR A 42 -3.71 -6.71 3.50
C THR A 42 -4.75 -6.87 2.39
N ALA A 43 -6.01 -7.00 2.81
CA ALA A 43 -7.15 -7.01 1.89
C ALA A 43 -7.72 -5.60 1.59
N GLY A 44 -7.06 -4.54 2.08
CA GLY A 44 -7.54 -3.17 1.92
C GLY A 44 -8.86 -2.94 2.68
N GLY A 45 -9.95 -2.61 1.98
CA GLY A 45 -11.28 -2.44 2.59
C GLY A 45 -11.85 -3.71 3.21
N GLY A 46 -11.50 -4.87 2.70
CA GLY A 46 -11.83 -6.19 3.27
C GLY A 46 -13.09 -6.85 2.72
N SER A 47 -13.94 -6.17 1.94
CA SER A 47 -15.20 -6.76 1.44
C SER A 47 -15.00 -8.02 0.58
N ASP A 48 -13.99 -8.03 -0.26
CA ASP A 48 -13.77 -9.06 -1.29
C ASP A 48 -12.52 -9.92 -1.04
N GLY A 49 -11.78 -9.65 0.05
CA GLY A 49 -10.44 -10.20 0.30
C GLY A 49 -10.41 -11.55 1.02
N ILE A 50 -11.54 -12.19 1.29
CA ILE A 50 -11.58 -13.39 2.15
C ILE A 50 -10.70 -14.54 1.66
N ASN A 51 -10.60 -14.76 0.35
CA ASN A 51 -9.78 -15.84 -0.21
C ASN A 51 -8.29 -15.56 0.00
N LEU A 52 -7.85 -14.31 -0.20
CA LEU A 52 -6.48 -13.89 0.12
C LEU A 52 -6.17 -14.10 1.61
N LEU A 53 -7.06 -13.66 2.49
CA LEU A 53 -6.86 -13.79 3.93
C LEU A 53 -6.76 -15.25 4.38
N ARG A 54 -7.61 -16.13 3.84
CA ARG A 54 -7.56 -17.58 4.12
C ARG A 54 -6.26 -18.22 3.63
N ALA A 55 -5.83 -17.89 2.42
CA ALA A 55 -4.55 -18.38 1.90
C ALA A 55 -3.37 -17.87 2.74
N ALA A 56 -3.41 -16.60 3.14
CA ALA A 56 -2.36 -15.97 3.94
C ALA A 56 -2.20 -16.58 5.34
N VAL A 57 -3.31 -16.86 6.06
CA VAL A 57 -3.20 -17.46 7.40
C VAL A 57 -2.85 -18.94 7.36
N ALA A 58 -3.13 -19.63 6.24
CA ALA A 58 -2.77 -21.01 6.02
C ALA A 58 -1.32 -21.18 5.52
N ALA A 59 -0.73 -20.13 4.96
CA ALA A 59 0.64 -20.16 4.47
C ALA A 59 1.66 -20.26 5.62
N ARG A 60 2.69 -21.07 5.42
CA ARG A 60 3.79 -21.19 6.36
C ARG A 60 4.62 -19.91 6.35
N VAL A 61 4.83 -19.35 7.52
CA VAL A 61 5.68 -18.16 7.70
C VAL A 61 7.15 -18.59 7.65
N PRO A 62 7.98 -18.00 6.78
CA PRO A 62 9.42 -18.28 6.73
C PRO A 62 10.10 -18.03 8.09
N ASP A 63 11.18 -18.77 8.35
CA ASP A 63 11.92 -18.64 9.62
C ASP A 63 12.53 -17.24 9.76
N GLY A 64 12.53 -16.71 10.97
CA GLY A 64 12.97 -15.34 11.26
C GLY A 64 11.92 -14.26 11.06
N TYR A 65 10.74 -14.59 10.49
CA TYR A 65 9.68 -13.63 10.23
C TYR A 65 8.40 -13.93 11.03
N ARG A 66 7.59 -12.89 11.20
CA ARG A 66 6.17 -12.96 11.60
C ARG A 66 5.30 -12.57 10.43
N HIS A 67 4.05 -12.98 10.44
CA HIS A 67 3.09 -12.60 9.42
C HIS A 67 1.99 -11.75 10.05
N VAL A 68 1.83 -10.52 9.61
CA VAL A 68 0.73 -9.64 10.01
C VAL A 68 -0.30 -9.61 8.89
N VAL A 69 -1.51 -10.07 9.21
CA VAL A 69 -2.62 -10.16 8.26
C VAL A 69 -3.69 -9.15 8.64
N VAL A 70 -3.88 -8.12 7.82
CA VAL A 70 -4.86 -7.05 8.04
C VAL A 70 -6.09 -7.30 7.19
N ALA A 71 -7.19 -7.64 7.86
CA ALA A 71 -8.41 -8.09 7.22
C ALA A 71 -9.19 -6.97 6.50
N GLY A 72 -9.12 -5.76 7.02
CA GLY A 72 -9.90 -4.61 6.57
C GLY A 72 -11.20 -4.41 7.37
N PRO A 73 -11.67 -3.15 7.50
CA PRO A 73 -12.80 -2.81 8.37
C PRO A 73 -14.13 -3.38 7.88
N GLN A 74 -14.28 -3.64 6.58
CA GLN A 74 -15.54 -4.09 5.96
C GLN A 74 -15.73 -5.61 6.01
N LEU A 75 -14.74 -6.38 6.47
CA LEU A 75 -14.90 -7.83 6.64
C LEU A 75 -15.90 -8.09 7.78
N ASP A 76 -16.92 -8.93 7.54
CA ASP A 76 -17.88 -9.28 8.58
C ASP A 76 -17.21 -10.02 9.76
N ALA A 77 -17.86 -9.96 10.94
CA ALA A 77 -17.29 -10.47 12.16
C ALA A 77 -17.08 -12.01 12.13
N ALA A 78 -17.99 -12.75 11.51
CA ALA A 78 -17.91 -14.22 11.45
C ALA A 78 -16.71 -14.67 10.60
N ARG A 79 -16.51 -14.06 9.42
CA ARG A 79 -15.34 -14.31 8.56
C ARG A 79 -14.05 -13.89 9.23
N PHE A 80 -14.05 -12.73 9.91
CA PHE A 80 -12.87 -12.29 10.67
C PHE A 80 -12.48 -13.31 11.74
N HIS A 81 -13.43 -13.81 12.52
CA HIS A 81 -13.17 -14.86 13.53
C HIS A 81 -12.64 -16.13 12.90
N GLN A 82 -13.19 -16.58 11.78
CA GLN A 82 -12.70 -17.76 11.06
C GLN A 82 -11.23 -17.59 10.64
N VAL A 83 -10.86 -16.44 10.07
CA VAL A 83 -9.50 -16.15 9.68
C VAL A 83 -8.57 -16.09 10.89
N ALA A 84 -8.99 -15.43 11.97
CA ALA A 84 -8.19 -15.31 13.18
C ALA A 84 -7.96 -16.68 13.88
N GLN A 85 -8.97 -17.55 13.91
CA GLN A 85 -8.85 -18.90 14.47
C GLN A 85 -7.95 -19.83 13.65
N ALA A 86 -7.84 -19.61 12.34
CA ALA A 86 -6.98 -20.39 11.46
C ALA A 86 -5.51 -19.93 11.48
N ALA A 87 -5.21 -18.82 12.15
CA ALA A 87 -3.87 -18.26 12.19
C ALA A 87 -2.90 -19.13 13.00
N GLY A 88 -1.75 -19.41 12.44
CA GLY A 88 -0.66 -20.13 13.13
C GLY A 88 0.06 -19.25 14.17
N PRO A 89 0.97 -19.83 14.96
CA PRO A 89 1.59 -19.17 16.12
C PRO A 89 2.46 -17.94 15.75
N ARG A 90 2.92 -17.85 14.52
CA ARG A 90 3.71 -16.70 14.01
C ARG A 90 2.88 -15.72 13.17
N THR A 91 1.54 -15.91 13.12
CA THR A 91 0.63 -15.07 12.35
C THR A 91 -0.26 -14.25 13.27
N ILE A 92 -0.27 -12.95 13.10
CA ILE A 92 -1.11 -12.02 13.85
C ILE A 92 -2.19 -11.49 12.89
N VAL A 93 -3.47 -11.71 13.23
CA VAL A 93 -4.59 -11.20 12.45
C VAL A 93 -5.13 -9.93 13.10
N ARG A 94 -5.16 -8.84 12.35
CA ARG A 94 -5.70 -7.54 12.77
C ARG A 94 -6.89 -7.17 11.90
N ARG A 95 -7.91 -6.55 12.49
CA ARG A 95 -9.03 -6.01 11.72
C ARG A 95 -8.60 -4.77 10.94
N THR A 96 -7.91 -3.86 11.60
CA THR A 96 -7.33 -2.63 11.04
C THR A 96 -5.95 -2.41 11.63
N TRP A 97 -5.12 -1.67 10.92
CA TRP A 97 -3.81 -1.25 11.40
C TRP A 97 -3.55 0.19 10.93
N PRO A 98 -3.74 1.20 11.81
CA PRO A 98 -3.51 2.60 11.46
C PRO A 98 -2.08 2.85 10.97
N GLY A 99 -1.90 3.79 10.04
CA GLY A 99 -0.59 4.10 9.49
C GLY A 99 -0.08 3.02 8.51
N MET A 100 -0.96 2.47 7.67
CA MET A 100 -0.64 1.38 6.74
C MET A 100 0.56 1.69 5.86
N SER A 101 0.72 2.92 5.39
CA SER A 101 1.86 3.35 4.58
C SER A 101 3.20 3.08 5.29
N ARG A 102 3.30 3.41 6.59
CA ARG A 102 4.50 3.14 7.39
C ARG A 102 4.75 1.65 7.60
N HIS A 103 3.68 0.85 7.77
CA HIS A 103 3.82 -0.60 7.91
C HIS A 103 4.26 -1.25 6.61
N ILE A 104 3.75 -0.80 5.47
CA ILE A 104 4.21 -1.20 4.14
C ILE A 104 5.71 -0.93 3.99
N GLN A 105 6.18 0.26 4.36
CA GLN A 105 7.60 0.64 4.26
C GLN A 105 8.53 -0.19 5.16
N LYS A 106 8.04 -0.67 6.30
CA LYS A 106 8.81 -1.45 7.28
C LYS A 106 8.78 -2.96 7.03
N ALA A 107 7.80 -3.45 6.29
CA ALA A 107 7.65 -4.87 6.03
C ALA A 107 8.80 -5.43 5.16
N ALA A 108 9.18 -6.68 5.39
CA ALA A 108 10.10 -7.41 4.50
C ALA A 108 9.46 -7.70 3.14
N ALA A 109 8.15 -7.95 3.13
CA ALA A 109 7.37 -8.21 1.92
C ALA A 109 5.91 -7.81 2.16
N VAL A 110 5.21 -7.41 1.09
CA VAL A 110 3.78 -7.08 1.12
C VAL A 110 3.01 -7.94 0.14
N ILE A 111 1.93 -8.56 0.63
CA ILE A 111 0.94 -9.26 -0.20
C ILE A 111 -0.37 -8.48 -0.10
N SER A 112 -0.95 -8.10 -1.21
CA SER A 112 -2.14 -7.25 -1.18
C SER A 112 -3.07 -7.46 -2.37
N MET A 113 -4.34 -7.11 -2.19
CA MET A 113 -5.20 -6.87 -3.33
C MET A 113 -4.77 -5.61 -4.07
N ALA A 114 -5.12 -5.50 -5.35
CA ALA A 114 -4.72 -4.36 -6.17
C ALA A 114 -5.68 -3.15 -6.05
N GLY A 115 -6.16 -2.84 -4.83
CA GLY A 115 -6.92 -1.62 -4.55
C GLY A 115 -6.05 -0.37 -4.76
N TYR A 116 -6.64 0.70 -5.34
CA TYR A 116 -5.89 1.89 -5.75
C TYR A 116 -5.05 2.50 -4.62
N ASN A 117 -5.65 2.68 -3.44
CA ASN A 117 -4.96 3.32 -2.31
C ASN A 117 -3.75 2.51 -1.84
N THR A 118 -3.95 1.21 -1.60
CA THR A 118 -2.85 0.32 -1.17
C THR A 118 -1.77 0.20 -2.23
N VAL A 119 -2.15 0.13 -3.51
CA VAL A 119 -1.17 0.14 -4.62
C VAL A 119 -0.37 1.43 -4.62
N SER A 120 -0.99 2.60 -4.43
CA SER A 120 -0.29 3.88 -4.36
C SER A 120 0.74 3.92 -3.22
N GLU A 121 0.39 3.38 -2.05
CA GLU A 121 1.29 3.25 -0.89
C GLU A 121 2.44 2.27 -1.16
N ILE A 122 2.15 1.13 -1.80
CA ILE A 122 3.16 0.16 -2.23
C ILE A 122 4.15 0.79 -3.22
N LEU A 123 3.66 1.50 -4.22
CA LEU A 123 4.51 2.13 -5.23
C LEU A 123 5.40 3.25 -4.65
N ALA A 124 4.96 3.90 -3.57
CA ALA A 124 5.76 4.88 -2.83
C ALA A 124 6.80 4.24 -1.89
N SER A 125 6.74 2.93 -1.65
CA SER A 125 7.67 2.18 -0.80
C SER A 125 8.79 1.54 -1.63
N GLN A 126 9.78 0.97 -0.94
CA GLN A 126 10.81 0.11 -1.53
C GLN A 126 10.52 -1.38 -1.31
N THR A 127 9.46 -1.69 -0.58
CA THR A 127 9.14 -3.05 -0.14
C THR A 127 8.67 -3.91 -1.31
N PRO A 128 9.26 -5.09 -1.55
CA PRO A 128 8.82 -6.00 -2.59
C PRO A 128 7.39 -6.46 -2.35
N SER A 129 6.60 -6.58 -3.42
CA SER A 129 5.17 -6.74 -3.28
C SER A 129 4.57 -7.70 -4.31
N LEU A 130 3.65 -8.54 -3.82
CA LEU A 130 2.81 -9.42 -4.62
C LEU A 130 1.38 -8.87 -4.62
N LEU A 131 0.81 -8.66 -5.79
CA LEU A 131 -0.59 -8.30 -5.94
C LEU A 131 -1.43 -9.54 -6.29
N VAL A 132 -2.54 -9.69 -5.56
CA VAL A 132 -3.56 -10.71 -5.81
C VAL A 132 -4.87 -9.98 -6.11
N PRO A 133 -5.08 -9.53 -7.35
CA PRO A 133 -6.23 -8.71 -7.72
C PRO A 133 -7.50 -9.53 -7.75
N ARG A 134 -8.63 -8.93 -7.34
CA ARG A 134 -9.93 -9.49 -7.72
C ARG A 134 -10.16 -9.32 -9.21
N GLU A 135 -10.87 -10.28 -9.81
CA GLU A 135 -11.25 -10.27 -11.23
C GLU A 135 -12.76 -10.08 -11.43
N THR A 136 -13.56 -10.34 -10.41
CA THR A 136 -15.02 -10.17 -10.40
C THR A 136 -15.44 -9.27 -9.24
N PRO A 137 -16.50 -8.48 -9.37
CA PRO A 137 -17.32 -8.22 -10.56
C PRO A 137 -16.70 -7.21 -11.54
N ARG A 138 -15.54 -6.61 -11.23
CA ARG A 138 -14.87 -5.59 -12.04
C ARG A 138 -13.42 -5.92 -12.24
N LEU A 139 -12.92 -5.79 -13.46
CA LEU A 139 -11.55 -6.10 -13.86
C LEU A 139 -10.52 -5.01 -13.52
N GLU A 140 -10.92 -3.89 -12.93
CA GLU A 140 -10.04 -2.73 -12.69
C GLU A 140 -8.76 -3.07 -11.91
N GLN A 141 -8.88 -3.96 -10.90
CA GLN A 141 -7.73 -4.38 -10.10
C GLN A 141 -6.81 -5.29 -10.91
N PHE A 142 -7.37 -6.22 -11.68
CA PHE A 142 -6.60 -7.12 -12.53
C PHE A 142 -5.85 -6.35 -13.63
N ILE A 143 -6.53 -5.42 -14.31
CA ILE A 143 -5.91 -4.57 -15.33
C ILE A 143 -4.75 -3.77 -14.74
N ARG A 144 -4.96 -3.16 -13.55
CA ARG A 144 -3.92 -2.40 -12.85
C ARG A 144 -2.73 -3.28 -12.46
N ALA A 145 -2.99 -4.41 -11.83
CA ALA A 145 -1.95 -5.33 -11.39
C ALA A 145 -1.13 -5.89 -12.56
N THR A 146 -1.79 -6.23 -13.68
CA THR A 146 -1.14 -6.68 -14.91
C THR A 146 -0.23 -5.59 -15.50
N ALA A 147 -0.71 -4.35 -15.57
CA ALA A 147 0.09 -3.23 -16.05
C ALA A 147 1.35 -3.00 -15.18
N LEU A 148 1.19 -3.08 -13.85
CA LEU A 148 2.30 -2.91 -12.91
C LEU A 148 3.29 -4.07 -12.97
N LYS A 149 2.83 -5.31 -13.13
CA LYS A 149 3.70 -6.46 -13.37
C LYS A 149 4.50 -6.30 -14.65
N ASN A 150 3.85 -5.90 -15.74
CA ASN A 150 4.52 -5.69 -17.05
C ASN A 150 5.56 -4.55 -16.97
N ALA A 151 5.36 -3.57 -16.10
CA ALA A 151 6.35 -2.54 -15.80
C ALA A 151 7.49 -3.04 -14.87
N GLY A 152 7.40 -4.25 -14.34
CA GLY A 152 8.34 -4.81 -13.36
C GLY A 152 8.25 -4.14 -11.98
N ALA A 153 7.13 -3.49 -11.65
CA ALA A 153 6.97 -2.73 -10.42
C ALA A 153 6.46 -3.58 -9.23
N VAL A 154 5.83 -4.70 -9.52
CA VAL A 154 5.27 -5.67 -8.56
C VAL A 154 5.24 -7.07 -9.18
N ASP A 155 5.06 -8.08 -8.34
CA ASP A 155 4.65 -9.40 -8.80
C ASP A 155 3.12 -9.55 -8.80
N LEU A 156 2.62 -10.52 -9.55
CA LEU A 156 1.19 -10.78 -9.72
C LEU A 156 0.91 -12.27 -9.55
N LEU A 157 -0.05 -12.60 -8.71
CA LEU A 157 -0.65 -13.92 -8.59
C LEU A 157 -2.16 -13.79 -8.88
N ARG A 158 -2.69 -14.59 -9.80
CA ARG A 158 -4.13 -14.58 -10.11
C ARG A 158 -4.92 -15.29 -9.02
N VAL A 159 -6.19 -14.92 -8.87
CA VAL A 159 -7.09 -15.55 -7.88
C VAL A 159 -7.26 -17.04 -8.13
N GLU A 160 -7.23 -17.49 -9.38
CA GLU A 160 -7.33 -18.90 -9.76
C GLU A 160 -6.13 -19.73 -9.29
N ASP A 161 -4.95 -19.12 -9.18
CA ASP A 161 -3.70 -19.76 -8.73
C ASP A 161 -3.45 -19.58 -7.24
N LEU A 162 -4.30 -18.80 -6.55
CA LEU A 162 -4.12 -18.43 -5.16
C LEU A 162 -4.26 -19.64 -4.23
N SER A 163 -3.18 -19.97 -3.56
CA SER A 163 -3.13 -21.00 -2.52
C SER A 163 -2.10 -20.62 -1.45
N ALA A 164 -2.14 -21.31 -0.31
CA ALA A 164 -1.10 -21.16 0.71
C ALA A 164 0.29 -21.49 0.14
N ALA A 165 0.39 -22.58 -0.61
CA ALA A 165 1.64 -23.01 -1.24
C ALA A 165 2.19 -21.97 -2.22
N ALA A 166 1.35 -21.37 -3.06
CA ALA A 166 1.79 -20.33 -3.99
C ALA A 166 2.34 -19.08 -3.28
N LEU A 167 1.75 -18.71 -2.12
CA LEU A 167 2.26 -17.63 -1.30
C LEU A 167 3.59 -18.00 -0.62
N GLU A 168 3.72 -19.25 -0.14
CA GLU A 168 4.96 -19.78 0.45
C GLU A 168 6.11 -19.79 -0.57
N ASP A 169 5.84 -20.26 -1.77
CA ASP A 169 6.82 -20.33 -2.86
C ASP A 169 7.33 -18.93 -3.24
N TRP A 170 6.40 -17.95 -3.37
CA TRP A 170 6.77 -16.57 -3.64
C TRP A 170 7.61 -15.97 -2.51
N LEU A 171 7.19 -16.14 -1.24
CA LEU A 171 7.92 -15.65 -0.09
C LEU A 171 9.31 -16.29 0.03
N THR A 172 9.40 -17.61 -0.19
CA THR A 172 10.67 -18.33 -0.13
C THR A 172 11.63 -17.84 -1.22
N GLY A 173 11.15 -17.69 -2.45
CA GLY A 173 11.95 -17.17 -3.55
C GLY A 173 12.43 -15.73 -3.30
N LEU A 174 11.54 -14.86 -2.81
CA LEU A 174 11.87 -13.48 -2.50
C LEU A 174 12.89 -13.35 -1.36
N LEU A 175 12.66 -14.08 -0.27
CA LEU A 175 13.47 -13.95 0.96
C LEU A 175 14.78 -14.76 0.91
N HIS A 176 14.97 -15.58 -0.13
CA HIS A 176 16.27 -16.20 -0.40
C HIS A 176 17.32 -15.18 -0.86
N ASP A 177 16.92 -14.21 -1.69
CA ASP A 177 17.73 -13.05 -2.07
C ASP A 177 16.85 -11.77 -2.02
N PRO A 178 16.65 -11.21 -0.80
CA PRO A 178 15.76 -10.07 -0.61
C PRO A 178 16.18 -8.83 -1.40
N ASP A 179 17.49 -8.67 -1.57
CA ASP A 179 18.06 -7.50 -2.25
C ASP A 179 17.78 -7.52 -3.76
N ASP A 180 17.87 -8.67 -4.40
CA ASP A 180 17.63 -8.79 -5.84
C ASP A 180 16.15 -8.59 -6.18
N GLY A 181 15.24 -9.25 -5.45
CA GLY A 181 13.80 -9.08 -5.62
C GLY A 181 13.34 -7.63 -5.42
N ALA A 182 13.82 -6.98 -4.35
CA ALA A 182 13.50 -5.59 -4.06
C ALA A 182 14.08 -4.63 -5.13
N ARG A 183 15.32 -4.83 -5.56
CA ARG A 183 15.97 -4.00 -6.61
C ARG A 183 15.24 -4.12 -7.94
N SER A 184 14.82 -5.32 -8.32
CA SER A 184 14.10 -5.57 -9.58
C SER A 184 12.80 -4.77 -9.61
N GLN A 185 11.94 -4.89 -8.59
CA GLN A 185 10.68 -4.15 -8.52
C GLN A 185 10.89 -2.65 -8.39
N LEU A 186 11.90 -2.20 -7.64
CA LEU A 186 12.22 -0.77 -7.51
C LEU A 186 12.64 -0.14 -8.84
N ALA A 187 13.40 -0.86 -9.66
CA ALA A 187 13.74 -0.41 -11.02
C ALA A 187 12.49 -0.23 -11.90
N GLY A 188 11.51 -1.11 -11.79
CA GLY A 188 10.20 -0.97 -12.44
C GLY A 188 9.42 0.25 -11.94
N ARG A 189 9.36 0.47 -10.62
CA ARG A 189 8.66 1.61 -9.99
C ARG A 189 9.22 2.97 -10.42
N ARG A 190 10.54 3.09 -10.57
CA ARG A 190 11.19 4.33 -11.04
C ARG A 190 10.77 4.76 -12.45
N ARG A 191 10.18 3.88 -13.25
CA ARG A 191 9.65 4.19 -14.58
C ARG A 191 8.21 4.69 -14.55
N LEU A 192 7.54 4.62 -13.39
CA LEU A 192 6.15 5.03 -13.23
C LEU A 192 6.06 6.50 -12.83
N ARG A 193 4.99 7.16 -13.25
CA ARG A 193 4.66 8.50 -12.77
C ARG A 193 3.95 8.40 -11.43
N LEU A 194 4.62 8.83 -10.37
CA LEU A 194 4.12 8.80 -8.99
C LEU A 194 3.80 10.21 -8.45
N ASP A 195 3.85 11.21 -9.32
CA ASP A 195 3.70 12.64 -9.04
C ASP A 195 2.27 13.16 -9.21
N GLY A 196 1.28 12.28 -9.17
CA GLY A 196 -0.11 12.63 -9.44
C GLY A 196 -0.65 13.77 -8.56
N LEU A 197 -0.29 13.81 -7.27
CA LEU A 197 -0.71 14.90 -6.38
C LEU A 197 -0.20 16.27 -6.82
N ALA A 198 1.03 16.36 -7.30
CA ALA A 198 1.58 17.60 -7.83
C ALA A 198 1.02 17.96 -9.22
N THR A 199 0.66 16.93 -10.00
CA THR A 199 0.16 17.10 -11.38
C THR A 199 -1.31 17.55 -11.44
N VAL A 200 -2.16 17.10 -10.48
CA VAL A 200 -3.61 17.42 -10.47
C VAL A 200 -3.89 18.92 -10.48
N PRO A 201 -3.29 19.76 -9.61
CA PRO A 201 -3.54 21.20 -9.64
C PRO A 201 -3.14 21.86 -10.94
N LEU A 202 -2.04 21.42 -11.54
CA LEU A 202 -1.54 21.97 -12.82
C LEU A 202 -2.52 21.67 -13.96
N LEU A 203 -2.98 20.43 -14.07
CA LEU A 203 -3.98 20.04 -15.06
C LEU A 203 -5.34 20.68 -14.81
N ALA A 204 -5.74 20.89 -13.56
CA ALA A 204 -6.96 21.60 -13.23
C ALA A 204 -6.87 23.06 -13.67
N ALA A 205 -5.75 23.75 -13.45
CA ALA A 205 -5.51 25.11 -13.91
C ALA A 205 -5.56 25.23 -15.45
N GLU A 206 -4.93 24.27 -16.16
CA GLU A 206 -4.99 24.19 -17.62
C GLU A 206 -6.44 24.03 -18.14
N LEU A 207 -7.25 23.19 -17.47
CA LEU A 207 -8.64 22.90 -17.87
C LEU A 207 -9.61 24.07 -17.61
N ILE A 208 -9.37 24.87 -16.58
CA ILE A 208 -10.21 26.01 -16.20
C ILE A 208 -9.95 27.20 -17.14
N GLY A 209 -8.90 27.14 -17.92
CA GLY A 209 -8.45 28.24 -18.79
C GLY A 209 -7.70 29.31 -17.98
N ASP A 210 -6.70 29.84 -18.58
CA ASP A 210 -5.73 30.75 -18.01
C ASP A 210 -6.31 32.15 -17.66
N GLN A 211 -7.36 32.18 -16.83
CA GLN A 211 -7.94 33.43 -16.33
C GLN A 211 -7.32 33.90 -15.01
N SER A 212 -6.20 33.30 -14.58
CA SER A 212 -5.66 33.71 -13.29
C SER A 212 -4.13 33.58 -13.18
N ASP A 213 -3.43 34.62 -13.52
CA ASP A 213 -2.11 34.91 -12.93
C ASP A 213 -2.15 34.81 -11.37
N GLY A 214 -3.33 35.03 -10.78
CA GLY A 214 -3.59 34.87 -9.36
C GLY A 214 -3.72 33.42 -8.85
N LEU A 215 -4.16 32.47 -9.68
CA LEU A 215 -4.28 31.07 -9.27
C LEU A 215 -2.90 30.39 -9.32
N ASN A 216 -2.11 30.67 -10.34
CA ASN A 216 -0.75 30.20 -10.46
C ASN A 216 0.14 30.72 -9.32
N ALA A 217 0.00 31.99 -8.93
CA ALA A 217 0.70 32.56 -7.76
C ALA A 217 0.29 31.87 -6.46
N ARG A 218 -0.99 31.50 -6.27
CA ARG A 218 -1.46 30.77 -5.09
C ARG A 218 -1.02 29.32 -5.08
N LEU A 219 -1.00 28.63 -6.22
CA LEU A 219 -0.52 27.25 -6.32
C LEU A 219 1.00 27.16 -6.15
N THR A 220 1.75 28.16 -6.61
CA THR A 220 3.19 28.27 -6.35
C THR A 220 3.46 28.53 -4.86
N CYS A 221 2.62 29.33 -4.18
CA CYS A 221 2.70 29.55 -2.74
C CYS A 221 2.39 28.28 -1.93
N LEU A 222 1.43 27.47 -2.35
CA LEU A 222 1.12 26.19 -1.71
C LEU A 222 2.27 25.19 -1.84
N ASN A 223 2.95 25.15 -2.98
CA ASN A 223 4.13 24.32 -3.19
C ASN A 223 5.37 24.81 -2.42
N SER A 224 5.52 26.11 -2.20
CA SER A 224 6.61 26.68 -1.39
C SER A 224 6.38 26.49 0.11
N HIS A 225 5.13 26.36 0.56
CA HIS A 225 4.80 26.10 1.97
C HIS A 225 4.92 24.63 2.38
N THR A 226 4.96 23.68 1.45
CA THR A 226 5.26 22.27 1.78
C THR A 226 6.74 22.06 2.16
N THR A 227 7.61 23.03 1.89
CA THR A 227 9.04 22.99 2.29
C THR A 227 9.34 23.80 3.56
N SER A 228 8.36 24.47 4.18
CA SER A 228 8.57 25.39 5.31
C SER A 228 7.59 25.23 6.46
N PHE A 229 7.11 24.02 6.78
CA PHE A 229 6.47 23.77 8.07
C PHE A 229 7.51 23.36 9.12
N THR A 230 8.39 24.30 9.44
CA THR A 230 9.18 24.24 10.66
C THR A 230 8.60 25.29 11.62
N ARG A 231 7.93 24.79 12.66
CA ARG A 231 7.67 25.48 13.93
C ARG A 231 6.84 26.78 13.89
N MET A 232 5.56 26.66 14.16
CA MET A 232 4.79 27.75 14.73
C MET A 232 4.69 27.53 16.25
N GLU A 233 5.43 28.30 17.02
CA GLU A 233 5.30 28.41 18.47
C GLU A 233 3.98 29.09 18.79
N ILE A 234 3.16 28.48 19.67
CA ILE A 234 1.96 29.06 20.23
C ILE A 234 2.41 29.81 21.48
N PRO A 235 2.20 31.12 21.60
CA PRO A 235 2.43 31.83 22.86
C PRO A 235 1.36 31.50 23.88
N ALA A 236 1.76 31.47 25.15
CA ALA A 236 1.01 31.13 26.35
C ALA A 236 -0.23 31.97 26.59
#